data_0a6a361db084573e888f3e8cf7cfb836
#
_entry.id   0a6a361db084573e888f3e8cf7cfb836
#
_cell.length_a   1.000
_cell.length_b   1.000
_cell.length_c   1.000
_cell.angle_alpha   90.00
_cell.angle_beta   90.00
_cell.angle_gamma   90.00
#
_symmetry.space_group_name_H-M   'P 1'
#
loop_
_entity.id
_entity.type
_entity.pdbx_description
1 polymer ?
#
loop_
_entity_poly.entity_id
_entity_poly.type
_entity_poly.pdbx_seq_one_letter_code
_entity_poly.pdbx_strand_id
1 'polypeptide(L)'
;MLKTCKICGIEKNISDFYTGRKDCKDCRNAAARKIRIDQPETYAKYRKRHNEYLKEKRYGMSQDQFNKMLVDQNNMCKICNNKFKDKKDTHIDHCHNSNIVRGLLCNNCNMALGQFNDNTDIMDKAIKYLENS
;
A
#
# COMPACT_ATOMS: atom_id res chain seq x y z
N MET A 1 -33.23 4.11 1.16
CA MET A 1 -33.77 2.87 1.75
C MET A 1 -33.12 2.70 3.10
N LEU A 2 -33.94 2.48 4.15
CA LEU A 2 -33.48 2.34 5.53
C LEU A 2 -33.33 0.86 5.91
N LYS A 3 -32.44 0.55 6.85
CA LYS A 3 -32.15 -0.77 7.35
C LYS A 3 -31.73 -0.71 8.83
N THR A 4 -32.28 -1.59 9.66
CA THR A 4 -31.96 -1.64 11.08
C THR A 4 -30.67 -2.43 11.32
N CYS A 5 -29.73 -1.84 12.06
CA CYS A 5 -28.49 -2.48 12.44
C CYS A 5 -28.74 -3.54 13.53
N LYS A 6 -28.26 -4.78 13.31
CA LYS A 6 -28.45 -5.88 14.28
C LYS A 6 -27.70 -5.68 15.61
N ILE A 7 -26.68 -4.82 15.63
CA ILE A 7 -25.83 -4.60 16.83
C ILE A 7 -26.34 -3.44 17.68
N CYS A 8 -26.58 -2.25 17.07
CA CYS A 8 -27.03 -1.08 17.84
C CYS A 8 -28.55 -0.86 17.79
N GLY A 9 -29.31 -1.63 17.01
CA GLY A 9 -30.76 -1.47 16.86
C GLY A 9 -31.23 -0.21 16.12
N ILE A 10 -30.29 0.65 15.67
CA ILE A 10 -30.62 1.92 15.03
C ILE A 10 -30.92 1.70 13.55
N GLU A 11 -31.98 2.34 13.08
CA GLU A 11 -32.31 2.40 11.67
C GLU A 11 -31.40 3.43 10.97
N LYS A 12 -30.70 3.03 9.91
CA LYS A 12 -29.72 3.80 9.17
C LYS A 12 -29.90 3.63 7.66
N ASN A 13 -29.30 4.51 6.88
CA ASN A 13 -29.31 4.37 5.43
C ASN A 13 -28.55 3.10 5.01
N ILE A 14 -28.99 2.43 3.94
CA ILE A 14 -28.34 1.23 3.42
C ILE A 14 -26.86 1.48 3.05
N SER A 15 -26.51 2.72 2.69
CA SER A 15 -25.13 3.16 2.47
C SER A 15 -24.22 3.04 3.70
N ASP A 16 -24.81 3.01 4.92
CA ASP A 16 -24.08 2.83 6.18
C ASP A 16 -23.78 1.37 6.51
N PHE A 17 -24.11 0.46 5.59
CA PHE A 17 -23.79 -0.96 5.68
C PHE A 17 -22.84 -1.37 4.56
N TYR A 18 -22.04 -2.42 4.80
CA TYR A 18 -21.35 -3.11 3.72
C TYR A 18 -22.31 -4.10 3.03
N THR A 19 -22.10 -4.33 1.76
CA THR A 19 -22.92 -5.27 0.96
C THR A 19 -23.02 -6.64 1.66
N GLY A 20 -24.25 -7.13 1.80
CA GLY A 20 -24.54 -8.43 2.47
C GLY A 20 -24.46 -8.41 3.98
N ARG A 21 -24.08 -7.31 4.64
CA ARG A 21 -23.93 -7.24 6.11
C ARG A 21 -25.21 -6.74 6.81
N LYS A 22 -25.43 -7.25 8.03
CA LYS A 22 -26.54 -6.86 8.93
C LYS A 22 -26.12 -5.87 10.02
N ASP A 23 -24.81 -5.64 10.19
CA ASP A 23 -24.17 -4.68 11.10
C ASP A 23 -23.78 -3.41 10.35
N CYS A 24 -24.01 -2.24 10.93
CA CYS A 24 -23.62 -0.98 10.33
C CYS A 24 -22.10 -0.76 10.42
N LYS A 25 -21.58 0.12 9.55
CA LYS A 25 -20.15 0.46 9.47
C LYS A 25 -19.59 0.93 10.82
N ASP A 26 -20.35 1.72 11.59
CA ASP A 26 -19.89 2.24 12.88
C ASP A 26 -19.71 1.13 13.92
N CYS A 27 -20.70 0.24 14.07
CA CYS A 27 -20.60 -0.90 14.97
C CYS A 27 -19.42 -1.81 14.62
N ARG A 28 -19.21 -2.04 13.33
CA ARG A 28 -18.09 -2.84 12.84
C ARG A 28 -16.74 -2.15 13.11
N ASN A 29 -16.65 -0.85 12.85
CA ASN A 29 -15.44 -0.07 13.15
C ASN A 29 -15.15 -0.02 14.65
N ALA A 30 -16.18 0.10 15.49
CA ALA A 30 -16.04 0.03 16.95
C ALA A 30 -15.51 -1.33 17.41
N ALA A 31 -16.06 -2.44 16.88
CA ALA A 31 -15.57 -3.79 17.18
C ALA A 31 -14.09 -3.97 16.73
N ALA A 32 -13.74 -3.49 15.54
CA ALA A 32 -12.35 -3.56 15.06
C ALA A 32 -11.38 -2.73 15.93
N ARG A 33 -11.82 -1.54 16.41
CA ARG A 33 -11.02 -0.73 17.36
C ARG A 33 -10.82 -1.46 18.67
N LYS A 34 -11.87 -2.10 19.20
CA LYS A 34 -11.81 -2.87 20.43
C LYS A 34 -10.79 -4.01 20.32
N ILE A 35 -10.85 -4.84 19.26
CA ILE A 35 -9.87 -5.90 19.01
C ILE A 35 -8.43 -5.36 18.98
N ARG A 36 -8.23 -4.20 18.35
CA ARG A 36 -6.89 -3.58 18.28
C ARG A 36 -6.35 -3.14 19.64
N ILE A 37 -7.23 -2.73 20.56
CA ILE A 37 -6.87 -2.31 21.92
C ILE A 37 -6.71 -3.51 22.84
N ASP A 38 -7.65 -4.44 22.82
CA ASP A 38 -7.71 -5.57 23.77
C ASP A 38 -6.72 -6.69 23.40
N GLN A 39 -6.39 -6.83 22.10
CA GLN A 39 -5.54 -7.90 21.57
C GLN A 39 -4.50 -7.38 20.58
N PRO A 40 -3.59 -6.49 20.99
CA PRO A 40 -2.67 -5.79 20.08
C PRO A 40 -1.74 -6.75 19.33
N GLU A 41 -1.25 -7.82 19.97
CA GLU A 41 -0.36 -8.80 19.33
C GLU A 41 -1.08 -9.63 18.25
N THR A 42 -2.29 -10.10 18.56
CA THR A 42 -3.13 -10.87 17.62
C THR A 42 -3.46 -10.01 16.41
N TYR A 43 -3.81 -8.74 16.65
CA TYR A 43 -4.08 -7.77 15.58
C TYR A 43 -2.83 -7.47 14.73
N ALA A 44 -1.66 -7.34 15.35
CA ALA A 44 -0.40 -7.12 14.65
C ALA A 44 -0.04 -8.32 13.74
N LYS A 45 -0.18 -9.56 14.24
CA LYS A 45 0.00 -10.80 13.44
C LYS A 45 -0.96 -10.85 12.25
N TYR A 46 -2.24 -10.55 12.50
CA TYR A 46 -3.25 -10.49 11.42
C TYR A 46 -2.88 -9.45 10.36
N ARG A 47 -2.54 -8.23 10.78
CA ARG A 47 -2.13 -7.15 9.85
C ARG A 47 -0.91 -7.52 9.01
N LYS A 48 0.11 -8.14 9.65
CA LYS A 48 1.31 -8.59 8.96
C LYS A 48 0.95 -9.56 7.84
N ARG A 49 0.23 -10.64 8.17
CA ARG A 49 -0.20 -11.66 7.20
C ARG A 49 -1.10 -11.10 6.09
N HIS A 50 -2.01 -10.20 6.45
CA HIS A 50 -2.90 -9.56 5.49
C HIS A 50 -2.12 -8.66 4.52
N ASN A 51 -1.13 -7.90 4.99
CA ASN A 51 -0.28 -7.05 4.16
C ASN A 51 0.61 -7.89 3.22
N GLU A 52 1.13 -9.02 3.70
CA GLU A 52 1.88 -9.98 2.87
C GLU A 52 1.00 -10.54 1.75
N TYR A 53 -0.21 -10.99 2.08
CA TYR A 53 -1.20 -11.44 1.09
C TYR A 53 -1.55 -10.36 0.06
N LEU A 54 -1.78 -9.11 0.48
CA LEU A 54 -2.08 -8.01 -0.44
C LEU A 54 -0.90 -7.69 -1.37
N LYS A 55 0.33 -7.77 -0.85
CA LYS A 55 1.56 -7.60 -1.61
C LYS A 55 1.68 -8.68 -2.69
N GLU A 56 1.51 -9.94 -2.31
CA GLU A 56 1.55 -11.07 -3.23
C GLU A 56 0.45 -10.97 -4.30
N LYS A 57 -0.77 -10.64 -3.89
CA LYS A 57 -1.90 -10.46 -4.82
C LYS A 57 -1.68 -9.32 -5.80
N ARG A 58 -1.06 -8.20 -5.35
CA ARG A 58 -0.88 -6.99 -6.18
C ARG A 58 0.33 -7.10 -7.12
N TYR A 59 1.42 -7.69 -6.64
CA TYR A 59 2.71 -7.66 -7.33
C TYR A 59 3.22 -9.04 -7.75
N GLY A 60 2.49 -10.13 -7.41
CA GLY A 60 2.96 -11.51 -7.63
C GLY A 60 4.25 -11.83 -6.87
N MET A 61 4.55 -11.07 -5.79
CA MET A 61 5.81 -11.12 -5.06
C MET A 61 5.60 -11.62 -3.64
N SER A 62 6.22 -12.74 -3.28
CA SER A 62 6.26 -13.23 -1.90
C SER A 62 7.12 -12.34 -0.99
N GLN A 63 6.98 -12.52 0.33
CA GLN A 63 7.82 -11.80 1.29
C GLN A 63 9.31 -12.16 1.15
N ASP A 64 9.64 -13.40 0.80
CA ASP A 64 11.02 -13.84 0.61
C ASP A 64 11.64 -13.21 -0.64
N GLN A 65 10.89 -13.11 -1.73
CA GLN A 65 11.32 -12.40 -2.93
C GLN A 65 11.56 -10.91 -2.66
N PHE A 66 10.69 -10.27 -1.85
CA PHE A 66 10.88 -8.89 -1.42
C PHE A 66 12.16 -8.75 -0.57
N ASN A 67 12.38 -9.65 0.40
CA ASN A 67 13.57 -9.62 1.24
C ASN A 67 14.84 -9.86 0.42
N LYS A 68 14.80 -10.79 -0.54
CA LYS A 68 15.92 -11.03 -1.46
C LYS A 68 16.24 -9.77 -2.25
N MET A 69 15.23 -9.09 -2.81
CA MET A 69 15.43 -7.85 -3.58
C MET A 69 16.01 -6.73 -2.72
N LEU A 70 15.63 -6.62 -1.42
CA LEU A 70 16.25 -5.70 -0.47
C LEU A 70 17.74 -5.97 -0.30
N VAL A 71 18.13 -7.26 -0.16
CA VAL A 71 19.53 -7.66 -0.04
C VAL A 71 20.30 -7.37 -1.33
N ASP A 72 19.73 -7.76 -2.49
CA ASP A 72 20.33 -7.56 -3.81
C ASP A 72 20.55 -6.06 -4.12
N GLN A 73 19.73 -5.18 -3.55
CA GLN A 73 19.86 -3.72 -3.63
C GLN A 73 20.65 -3.09 -2.46
N ASN A 74 21.30 -3.89 -1.59
CA ASN A 74 22.04 -3.42 -0.42
C ASN A 74 21.20 -2.49 0.50
N ASN A 75 19.90 -2.71 0.60
CA ASN A 75 18.92 -1.86 1.30
C ASN A 75 18.92 -0.41 0.81
N MET A 76 19.14 -0.20 -0.49
CA MET A 76 19.18 1.12 -1.13
C MET A 76 18.14 1.23 -2.24
N CYS A 77 17.68 2.46 -2.45
CA CYS A 77 16.81 2.80 -3.59
C CYS A 77 17.53 2.53 -4.92
N LYS A 78 16.86 1.83 -5.84
CA LYS A 78 17.45 1.46 -7.14
C LYS A 78 17.78 2.65 -8.05
N ILE A 79 17.17 3.82 -7.80
CA ILE A 79 17.41 5.03 -8.60
C ILE A 79 18.47 5.94 -7.96
N CYS A 80 18.23 6.40 -6.73
CA CYS A 80 19.11 7.40 -6.10
C CYS A 80 20.21 6.81 -5.22
N ASN A 81 20.24 5.50 -5.02
CA ASN A 81 21.19 4.77 -4.16
C ASN A 81 21.21 5.21 -2.68
N ASN A 82 20.22 6.00 -2.24
CA ASN A 82 20.07 6.32 -0.83
C ASN A 82 19.54 5.11 -0.06
N LYS A 83 20.05 4.91 1.16
CA LYS A 83 19.51 3.88 2.06
C LYS A 83 18.06 4.17 2.42
N PHE A 84 17.23 3.13 2.48
CA PHE A 84 15.87 3.25 2.98
C PHE A 84 15.88 3.64 4.46
N LYS A 85 15.08 4.65 4.82
CA LYS A 85 14.98 5.13 6.20
C LYS A 85 14.29 4.11 7.09
N ASP A 86 13.22 3.51 6.58
CA ASP A 86 12.44 2.47 7.25
C ASP A 86 11.62 1.66 6.22
N LYS A 87 10.79 0.73 6.74
CA LYS A 87 9.89 -0.09 5.90
C LYS A 87 8.81 0.72 5.17
N LYS A 88 8.46 1.92 5.64
CA LYS A 88 7.45 2.77 5.01
C LYS A 88 8.04 3.55 3.84
N ASP A 89 9.34 3.78 3.87
CA ASP A 89 10.09 4.43 2.78
C ASP A 89 10.42 3.47 1.63
N THR A 90 10.13 2.16 1.79
CA THR A 90 10.44 1.14 0.78
C THR A 90 9.20 0.80 -0.04
N HIS A 91 9.18 1.21 -1.29
CA HIS A 91 8.09 1.00 -2.24
C HIS A 91 8.47 -0.01 -3.31
N ILE A 92 7.55 -0.94 -3.62
CA ILE A 92 7.70 -1.85 -4.76
C ILE A 92 7.30 -1.08 -6.00
N ASP A 93 8.26 -0.81 -6.87
CA ASP A 93 8.02 -0.22 -8.16
C ASP A 93 7.71 -1.28 -9.22
N HIS A 94 6.75 -1.03 -10.06
CA HIS A 94 6.29 -1.95 -11.10
C HIS A 94 5.80 -1.20 -12.34
N CYS A 95 5.88 -1.85 -13.48
CA CYS A 95 5.33 -1.31 -14.72
C CYS A 95 3.80 -1.37 -14.68
N HIS A 96 3.13 -0.22 -14.82
CA HIS A 96 1.67 -0.13 -14.77
C HIS A 96 0.96 -0.88 -15.91
N ASN A 97 1.65 -1.11 -17.04
CA ASN A 97 1.09 -1.82 -18.20
C ASN A 97 1.25 -3.35 -18.09
N SER A 98 2.41 -3.82 -17.59
CA SER A 98 2.74 -5.25 -17.56
C SER A 98 2.66 -5.85 -16.14
N ASN A 99 2.51 -5.05 -15.10
CA ASN A 99 2.62 -5.40 -13.68
C ASN A 99 3.96 -6.04 -13.27
N ILE A 100 4.97 -6.00 -14.15
CA ILE A 100 6.31 -6.52 -13.83
C ILE A 100 6.98 -5.62 -12.80
N VAL A 101 7.45 -6.22 -11.71
CA VAL A 101 8.21 -5.51 -10.69
C VAL A 101 9.58 -5.12 -11.23
N ARG A 102 9.92 -3.83 -11.13
CA ARG A 102 11.19 -3.26 -11.60
C ARG A 102 12.25 -3.18 -10.51
N GLY A 103 11.83 -3.01 -9.26
CA GLY A 103 12.72 -2.89 -8.10
C GLY A 103 12.08 -2.23 -6.90
N LEU A 104 12.92 -1.91 -5.91
CA LEU A 104 12.50 -1.19 -4.70
C LEU A 104 13.02 0.25 -4.78
N LEU A 105 12.14 1.20 -4.52
CA LEU A 105 12.43 2.63 -4.56
C LEU A 105 12.10 3.29 -3.21
N CYS A 106 12.78 4.38 -2.90
CA CYS A 106 12.35 5.27 -1.83
C CYS A 106 11.09 6.05 -2.25
N ASN A 107 10.39 6.60 -1.27
CA ASN A 107 9.16 7.35 -1.53
C ASN A 107 9.34 8.44 -2.59
N ASN A 108 10.41 9.23 -2.51
CA ASN A 108 10.64 10.35 -3.44
C ASN A 108 10.82 9.86 -4.88
N CYS A 109 11.64 8.84 -5.11
CA CYS A 109 11.85 8.30 -6.45
C CYS A 109 10.59 7.64 -7.01
N ASN A 110 9.86 6.90 -6.19
CA ASN A 110 8.60 6.28 -6.59
C ASN A 110 7.54 7.33 -6.96
N MET A 111 7.42 8.40 -6.18
CA MET A 111 6.52 9.52 -6.49
C MET A 111 6.95 10.27 -7.75
N ALA A 112 8.26 10.52 -7.94
CA ALA A 112 8.77 11.21 -9.12
C ALA A 112 8.42 10.47 -10.42
N LEU A 113 8.61 9.14 -10.46
CA LEU A 113 8.19 8.32 -11.61
C LEU A 113 6.69 8.45 -11.87
N GLY A 114 5.87 8.40 -10.82
CA GLY A 114 4.42 8.57 -10.92
C GLY A 114 4.01 9.95 -11.45
N GLN A 115 4.68 11.04 -11.02
CA GLN A 115 4.41 12.39 -11.52
C GLN A 115 4.71 12.55 -13.01
N PHE A 116 5.71 11.85 -13.50
CA PHE A 116 6.03 11.79 -14.93
C PHE A 116 5.23 10.71 -15.69
N ASN A 117 4.28 9.99 -15.03
CA ASN A 117 3.51 8.90 -15.62
C ASN A 117 4.39 7.83 -16.28
N ASP A 118 5.56 7.53 -15.71
CA ASP A 118 6.58 6.61 -16.28
C ASP A 118 7.01 7.00 -17.73
N ASN A 119 6.82 8.26 -18.14
CA ASN A 119 7.09 8.73 -19.49
C ASN A 119 8.55 9.18 -19.61
N THR A 120 9.36 8.39 -20.30
CA THR A 120 10.80 8.66 -20.51
C THR A 120 11.05 9.93 -21.30
N ASP A 121 10.19 10.29 -22.29
CA ASP A 121 10.36 11.48 -23.08
C ASP A 121 10.19 12.76 -22.24
N ILE A 122 9.26 12.72 -21.27
CA ILE A 122 9.07 13.85 -20.33
C ILE A 122 10.28 13.94 -19.39
N MET A 123 10.78 12.80 -18.90
CA MET A 123 11.98 12.76 -18.04
C MET A 123 13.21 13.32 -18.78
N ASP A 124 13.42 12.94 -20.03
CA ASP A 124 14.51 13.46 -20.85
C ASP A 124 14.39 14.97 -21.08
N LYS A 125 13.18 15.49 -21.30
CA LYS A 125 12.94 16.93 -21.39
C LYS A 125 13.23 17.64 -20.07
N ALA A 126 12.88 17.03 -18.93
CA ALA A 126 13.17 17.59 -17.61
C ALA A 126 14.68 17.64 -17.34
N ILE A 127 15.44 16.62 -17.75
CA ILE A 127 16.91 16.61 -17.67
C ILE A 127 17.48 17.80 -18.48
N LYS A 128 17.11 17.92 -19.75
CA LYS A 128 17.56 19.00 -20.62
C LYS A 128 17.20 20.39 -20.09
N TYR A 129 16.02 20.52 -19.49
CA TYR A 129 15.61 21.79 -18.85
C TYR A 129 16.55 22.18 -17.70
N LEU A 130 16.94 21.21 -16.85
CA LEU A 130 17.86 21.48 -15.74
C LEU A 130 19.30 21.76 -16.20
N GLU A 131 19.77 21.12 -17.28
CA GLU A 131 21.12 21.31 -17.84
C GLU A 131 21.29 22.67 -18.52
N ASN A 132 20.20 23.28 -18.96
CA ASN A 132 20.21 24.58 -19.64
C ASN A 132 19.88 25.78 -18.72
N SER A 133 19.90 25.58 -17.38
CA SER A 133 19.54 26.61 -16.39
C SER A 133 20.76 27.35 -15.84
#